data_8c45e645920ce5d6a8be7a0a7f776db7
#
_entry.id   8c45e645920ce5d6a8be7a0a7f776db7
#
_cell.length_a   1.000
_cell.length_b   1.000
_cell.length_c   1.000
_cell.angle_alpha   90.00
_cell.angle_beta   90.00
_cell.angle_gamma   90.00
#
_symmetry.space_group_name_H-M   'P 1'
#
loop_
_entity.id
_entity.type
_entity.pdbx_description
1 polymer ?
#
loop_
_entity_poly.entity_id
_entity_poly.type
_entity_poly.pdbx_seq_one_letter_code
_entity_poly.pdbx_strand_id
1 'polypeptide(L)'
;MKLLDANVFVYALGRLHPYQEPCERLLAEAQENQGQYNVNVEVLQEVLHVFWSRRQLQDGLHAFDLMMKIFPEPFPIERRDSLTARFILQRHPVLSPRDAIHAAVVLNHNLEAIVSADRAFDEVTEIKRLDPLELYP
;
A
#
# COMPACT_ATOMS: atom_id res chain seq x y z
N MET A 1 -7.68 -3.39 -11.15
CA MET A 1 -7.01 -2.38 -10.29
C MET A 1 -6.32 -3.07 -9.12
N LYS A 2 -5.15 -2.61 -8.74
CA LYS A 2 -4.37 -3.14 -7.62
C LYS A 2 -4.16 -2.06 -6.56
N LEU A 3 -4.13 -2.44 -5.30
CA LEU A 3 -3.82 -1.54 -4.18
C LEU A 3 -2.31 -1.52 -3.97
N LEU A 4 -1.71 -0.34 -3.83
CA LEU A 4 -0.31 -0.19 -3.46
C LEU A 4 -0.20 0.00 -1.94
N ASP A 5 0.64 -0.81 -1.30
CA ASP A 5 0.96 -0.68 0.11
C ASP A 5 1.94 0.48 0.37
N ALA A 6 1.97 0.96 1.59
CA ALA A 6 2.85 2.06 2.00
C ALA A 6 4.33 1.80 1.74
N ASN A 7 4.79 0.54 1.89
CA ASN A 7 6.20 0.21 1.67
C ASN A 7 6.67 0.47 0.23
N VAL A 8 5.79 0.43 -0.76
CA VAL A 8 6.14 0.78 -2.14
C VAL A 8 6.69 2.22 -2.20
N PHE A 9 6.02 3.15 -1.53
CA PHE A 9 6.42 4.56 -1.49
C PHE A 9 7.64 4.80 -0.62
N VAL A 10 7.70 4.11 0.52
CA VAL A 10 8.84 4.21 1.44
C VAL A 10 10.12 3.74 0.77
N TYR A 11 10.08 2.65 0.01
CA TYR A 11 11.24 2.16 -0.74
C TYR A 11 11.58 3.04 -1.94
N ALA A 12 10.57 3.47 -2.71
CA ALA A 12 10.81 4.28 -3.90
C ALA A 12 11.40 5.66 -3.57
N LEU A 13 10.93 6.28 -2.48
CA LEU A 13 11.21 7.69 -2.16
C LEU A 13 12.13 7.86 -0.95
N GLY A 14 12.59 6.76 -0.36
CA GLY A 14 13.39 6.78 0.85
C GLY A 14 14.86 6.43 0.61
N ARG A 15 15.40 5.60 1.51
CA ARG A 15 16.80 5.20 1.53
C ARG A 15 17.14 4.23 0.40
N LEU A 16 18.43 4.12 0.07
CA LEU A 16 18.94 3.09 -0.82
C LEU A 16 18.58 1.70 -0.26
N HIS A 17 17.92 0.89 -1.08
CA HIS A 17 17.43 -0.42 -0.70
C HIS A 17 17.23 -1.29 -1.95
N PRO A 18 17.35 -2.63 -1.87
CA PRO A 18 17.08 -3.50 -3.02
C PRO A 18 15.71 -3.34 -3.67
N TYR A 19 14.71 -2.94 -2.90
CA TYR A 19 13.36 -2.65 -3.38
C TYR A 19 13.19 -1.27 -4.04
N GLN A 20 14.18 -0.38 -3.93
CA GLN A 20 14.04 1.00 -4.41
C GLN A 20 13.74 1.05 -5.91
N GLU A 21 14.59 0.45 -6.74
CA GLU A 21 14.42 0.49 -8.20
C GLU A 21 13.11 -0.17 -8.66
N PRO A 22 12.74 -1.38 -8.20
CA PRO A 22 11.45 -1.97 -8.55
C PRO A 22 10.27 -1.08 -8.16
N CYS A 23 10.29 -0.46 -7.00
CA CYS A 23 9.21 0.43 -6.55
C CYS A 23 9.18 1.74 -7.35
N GLU A 24 10.32 2.31 -7.72
CA GLU A 24 10.38 3.48 -8.61
C GLU A 24 9.75 3.18 -9.97
N ARG A 25 10.06 2.02 -10.55
CA ARG A 25 9.46 1.56 -11.82
C ARG A 25 7.95 1.39 -11.70
N LEU A 26 7.51 0.83 -10.58
CA LEU A 26 6.09 0.64 -10.31
C LEU A 26 5.34 1.97 -10.25
N LEU A 27 5.92 2.97 -9.59
CA LEU A 27 5.31 4.30 -9.51
C LEU A 27 5.29 5.00 -10.87
N ALA A 28 6.34 4.85 -11.68
CA ALA A 28 6.36 5.37 -13.04
C ALA A 28 5.26 4.73 -13.90
N GLU A 29 5.07 3.40 -13.80
CA GLU A 29 3.98 2.71 -14.48
C GLU A 29 2.61 3.19 -14.00
N ALA A 30 2.43 3.35 -12.70
CA ALA A 30 1.16 3.83 -12.14
C ALA A 30 0.81 5.23 -12.63
N GLN A 31 1.82 6.09 -12.81
CA GLN A 31 1.64 7.44 -13.32
C GLN A 31 1.23 7.45 -14.80
N GLU A 32 1.79 6.53 -15.59
CA GLU A 32 1.48 6.41 -17.02
C GLU A 32 0.14 5.72 -17.27
N ASN A 33 -0.22 4.77 -16.41
CA ASN A 33 -1.41 3.93 -16.55
C ASN A 33 -2.41 4.19 -15.43
N GLN A 34 -2.95 5.40 -15.39
CA GLN A 34 -3.94 5.78 -14.39
C GLN A 34 -5.15 4.84 -14.40
N GLY A 35 -5.60 4.44 -13.22
CA GLY A 35 -6.72 3.51 -13.08
C GLY A 35 -6.32 2.05 -12.92
N GLN A 36 -5.05 1.67 -13.15
CA GLN A 36 -4.58 0.32 -12.87
C GLN A 36 -4.15 0.11 -11.41
N TYR A 37 -3.82 1.19 -10.74
CA TYR A 37 -3.36 1.20 -9.34
C TYR A 37 -4.07 2.29 -8.57
N ASN A 38 -4.23 2.07 -7.27
CA ASN A 38 -4.68 3.11 -6.35
C ASN A 38 -4.12 2.84 -4.96
N VAL A 39 -4.32 3.77 -4.06
CA VAL A 39 -4.01 3.67 -2.64
C VAL A 39 -5.29 3.90 -1.85
N ASN A 40 -5.25 3.62 -0.55
CA ASN A 40 -6.30 4.07 0.37
C ASN A 40 -5.74 5.16 1.29
N VAL A 41 -6.59 5.83 2.02
CA VAL A 41 -6.19 6.95 2.89
C VAL A 41 -5.27 6.50 4.03
N GLU A 42 -5.34 5.24 4.46
CA GLU A 42 -4.45 4.69 5.47
C GLU A 42 -3.01 4.56 4.95
N VAL A 43 -2.83 4.23 3.66
CA VAL A 43 -1.50 4.22 3.02
C VAL A 43 -0.87 5.61 3.08
N LEU A 44 -1.65 6.66 2.81
CA LEU A 44 -1.18 8.05 2.91
C LEU A 44 -0.68 8.37 4.34
N GLN A 45 -1.45 7.99 5.33
CA GLN A 45 -1.11 8.20 6.74
C GLN A 45 0.14 7.42 7.13
N GLU A 46 0.26 6.15 6.70
CA GLU A 46 1.44 5.32 6.98
C GLU A 46 2.72 5.90 6.42
N VAL A 47 2.69 6.41 5.19
CA VAL A 47 3.87 7.03 4.57
C VAL A 47 4.31 8.25 5.39
N LEU A 48 3.37 9.11 5.78
CA LEU A 48 3.67 10.25 6.66
C LEU A 48 4.28 9.78 7.98
N HIS A 49 3.70 8.74 8.59
CA HIS A 49 4.17 8.19 9.86
C HIS A 49 5.60 7.65 9.77
N VAL A 50 5.93 6.90 8.72
CA VAL A 50 7.28 6.34 8.55
C VAL A 50 8.32 7.44 8.44
N PHE A 51 8.10 8.44 7.58
CA PHE A 51 9.05 9.54 7.43
C PHE A 51 9.15 10.39 8.70
N TRP A 52 8.02 10.66 9.36
CA TRP A 52 8.01 11.34 10.64
C TRP A 52 8.83 10.58 11.70
N SER A 53 8.66 9.26 11.79
CA SER A 53 9.38 8.43 12.76
C SER A 53 10.90 8.40 12.52
N ARG A 54 11.31 8.64 11.27
CA ARG A 54 12.72 8.77 10.87
C ARG A 54 13.25 10.20 11.00
N ARG A 55 12.48 11.13 11.57
CA ARG A 55 12.79 12.57 11.67
C ARG A 55 13.00 13.21 10.29
N GLN A 56 12.24 12.77 9.30
CA GLN A 56 12.28 13.21 7.91
C GLN A 56 10.91 13.71 7.45
N LEU A 57 10.23 14.51 8.29
CA LEU A 57 8.86 14.96 8.01
C LEU A 57 8.74 15.68 6.66
N GLN A 58 9.72 16.53 6.31
CA GLN A 58 9.66 17.27 5.04
C GLN A 58 9.67 16.31 3.83
N ASP A 59 10.47 15.25 3.88
CA ASP A 59 10.46 14.22 2.85
C ASP A 59 9.11 13.50 2.82
N GLY A 60 8.50 13.26 3.98
CA GLY A 60 7.16 12.68 4.08
C GLY A 60 6.08 13.56 3.44
N LEU A 61 6.15 14.87 3.66
CA LEU A 61 5.21 15.82 3.05
C LEU A 61 5.36 15.85 1.51
N HIS A 62 6.61 15.82 1.01
CA HIS A 62 6.86 15.74 -0.43
C HIS A 62 6.35 14.43 -1.03
N ALA A 63 6.55 13.30 -0.32
CA ALA A 63 6.02 12.01 -0.73
C ALA A 63 4.50 12.02 -0.79
N PHE A 64 3.84 12.60 0.22
CA PHE A 64 2.39 12.75 0.25
C PHE A 64 1.88 13.55 -0.95
N ASP A 65 2.50 14.68 -1.25
CA ASP A 65 2.11 15.53 -2.37
C ASP A 65 2.26 14.80 -3.71
N LEU A 66 3.34 14.02 -3.89
CA LEU A 66 3.53 13.18 -5.07
C LEU A 66 2.44 12.10 -5.17
N MET A 67 2.13 11.43 -4.07
CA MET A 67 1.08 10.41 -4.03
C MET A 67 -0.27 10.98 -4.45
N MET A 68 -0.61 12.18 -3.99
CA MET A 68 -1.87 12.83 -4.36
C MET A 68 -1.92 13.25 -5.83
N LYS A 69 -0.77 13.52 -6.45
CA LYS A 69 -0.70 13.77 -7.91
C LYS A 69 -0.93 12.49 -8.71
N ILE A 70 -0.34 11.37 -8.29
CA ILE A 70 -0.46 10.09 -8.98
C ILE A 70 -1.85 9.47 -8.72
N PHE A 71 -2.34 9.60 -7.50
CA PHE A 71 -3.61 9.01 -7.04
C PHE A 71 -4.52 10.10 -6.46
N PRO A 72 -5.22 10.89 -7.32
CA PRO A 72 -6.03 12.01 -6.84
C PRO A 72 -7.28 11.59 -6.06
N GLU A 73 -7.71 10.34 -6.18
CA GLU A 73 -8.91 9.82 -5.51
C GLU A 73 -8.60 8.52 -4.76
N PRO A 74 -7.84 8.59 -3.63
CA PRO A 74 -7.59 7.41 -2.80
C PRO A 74 -8.89 6.81 -2.28
N PHE A 75 -8.92 5.49 -2.10
CA PHE A 75 -10.06 4.86 -1.45
C PHE A 75 -10.21 5.37 -0.01
N PRO A 76 -11.41 5.81 0.39
CA PRO A 76 -11.68 6.10 1.79
C PRO A 76 -11.69 4.80 2.60
N ILE A 77 -11.44 4.90 3.90
CA ILE A 77 -11.69 3.81 4.84
C ILE A 77 -13.08 4.01 5.42
N GLU A 78 -13.97 3.05 5.14
CA GLU A 78 -15.36 3.11 5.55
C GLU A 78 -15.63 2.14 6.70
N ARG A 79 -16.80 2.27 7.34
CA ARG A 79 -17.22 1.37 8.40
C ARG A 79 -17.17 -0.10 7.97
N ARG A 80 -17.58 -0.41 6.74
CA ARG A 80 -17.55 -1.79 6.21
C ARG A 80 -16.14 -2.35 6.16
N ASP A 81 -15.12 -1.53 5.92
CA ASP A 81 -13.73 -1.98 5.88
C ASP A 81 -13.28 -2.42 7.27
N SER A 82 -13.66 -1.69 8.32
CA SER A 82 -13.35 -2.07 9.69
C SER A 82 -14.03 -3.39 10.08
N LEU A 83 -15.29 -3.60 9.67
CA LEU A 83 -15.99 -4.84 9.92
C LEU A 83 -15.33 -6.02 9.20
N THR A 84 -14.95 -5.86 7.95
CA THR A 84 -14.24 -6.88 7.18
C THR A 84 -12.87 -7.17 7.80
N ALA A 85 -12.14 -6.12 8.21
CA ALA A 85 -10.84 -6.27 8.87
C ALA A 85 -10.96 -7.10 10.17
N ARG A 86 -12.01 -6.91 10.94
CA ARG A 86 -12.28 -7.70 12.13
C ARG A 86 -12.40 -9.20 11.80
N PHE A 87 -13.12 -9.55 10.74
CA PHE A 87 -13.22 -10.95 10.29
C PHE A 87 -11.88 -11.51 9.86
N ILE A 88 -11.11 -10.72 9.11
CA ILE A 88 -9.76 -11.12 8.66
C ILE A 88 -8.86 -11.38 9.86
N LEU A 89 -8.84 -10.50 10.86
CA LEU A 89 -8.04 -10.66 12.08
C LEU A 89 -8.44 -11.90 12.89
N GLN A 90 -9.73 -12.22 12.94
CA GLN A 90 -10.20 -13.42 13.64
C GLN A 90 -9.65 -14.69 12.99
N ARG A 91 -9.52 -14.72 11.66
CA ARG A 91 -9.00 -15.86 10.90
C ARG A 91 -7.49 -15.85 10.79
N HIS A 92 -6.88 -14.68 10.80
CA HIS A 92 -5.43 -14.48 10.57
C HIS A 92 -4.85 -13.56 11.66
N PRO A 93 -4.75 -14.04 12.92
CA PRO A 93 -4.39 -13.19 14.05
C PRO A 93 -2.95 -12.68 14.04
N VAL A 94 -2.08 -13.21 13.16
CA VAL A 94 -0.71 -12.73 12.98
C VAL A 94 -0.63 -11.44 12.18
N LEU A 95 -1.69 -11.11 11.44
CA LEU A 95 -1.75 -9.88 10.65
C LEU A 95 -1.97 -8.67 11.58
N SER A 96 -1.32 -7.54 11.30
CA SER A 96 -1.60 -6.31 12.04
C SER A 96 -2.98 -5.76 11.70
N PRO A 97 -3.64 -5.00 12.62
CA PRO A 97 -4.90 -4.35 12.30
C PRO A 97 -4.84 -3.44 11.08
N ARG A 98 -3.72 -2.74 10.89
CA ARG A 98 -3.52 -1.87 9.73
C ARG A 98 -3.50 -2.67 8.42
N ASP A 99 -2.77 -3.77 8.40
CA ASP A 99 -2.71 -4.65 7.23
C ASP A 99 -4.08 -5.30 6.96
N ALA A 100 -4.82 -5.62 8.01
CA ALA A 100 -6.18 -6.12 7.87
C ALA A 100 -7.12 -5.10 7.21
N ILE A 101 -6.94 -3.81 7.48
CA ILE A 101 -7.68 -2.73 6.79
C ILE A 101 -7.32 -2.73 5.29
N HIS A 102 -6.05 -2.84 4.93
CA HIS A 102 -5.64 -2.92 3.52
C HIS A 102 -6.25 -4.13 2.82
N ALA A 103 -6.19 -5.29 3.46
CA ALA A 103 -6.81 -6.51 2.92
C ALA A 103 -8.33 -6.35 2.77
N ALA A 104 -8.99 -5.70 3.73
CA ALA A 104 -10.41 -5.41 3.68
C ALA A 104 -10.77 -4.53 2.48
N VAL A 105 -9.99 -3.49 2.21
CA VAL A 105 -10.19 -2.62 1.04
C VAL A 105 -10.05 -3.42 -0.26
N VAL A 106 -9.04 -4.29 -0.36
CA VAL A 106 -8.87 -5.16 -1.52
C VAL A 106 -10.12 -6.02 -1.75
N LEU A 107 -10.63 -6.65 -0.70
CA LEU A 107 -11.84 -7.49 -0.80
C LEU A 107 -13.08 -6.68 -1.13
N ASN A 108 -13.33 -5.58 -0.41
CA ASN A 108 -14.56 -4.82 -0.51
C ASN A 108 -14.69 -4.07 -1.84
N HIS A 109 -13.57 -3.76 -2.49
CA HIS A 109 -13.54 -3.12 -3.81
C HIS A 109 -13.25 -4.11 -4.95
N ASN A 110 -13.19 -5.41 -4.67
CA ASN A 110 -12.89 -6.45 -5.65
C ASN A 110 -11.61 -6.16 -6.45
N LEU A 111 -10.57 -5.71 -5.75
CA LEU A 111 -9.28 -5.43 -6.38
C LEU A 111 -8.56 -6.73 -6.71
N GLU A 112 -7.74 -6.70 -7.76
CA GLU A 112 -7.01 -7.87 -8.24
C GLU A 112 -5.99 -8.37 -7.21
N ALA A 113 -5.32 -7.44 -6.53
CA ALA A 113 -4.21 -7.76 -5.63
C ALA A 113 -3.84 -6.56 -4.76
N ILE A 114 -3.03 -6.82 -3.73
CA ILE A 114 -2.20 -5.81 -3.08
C ILE A 114 -0.75 -5.95 -3.56
N VAL A 115 -0.11 -4.86 -3.90
CA VAL A 115 1.32 -4.83 -4.21
C VAL A 115 2.07 -4.43 -2.94
N SER A 116 2.84 -5.34 -2.38
CA SER A 116 3.53 -5.16 -1.11
C SER A 116 4.75 -6.07 -1.01
N ALA A 117 5.81 -5.56 -0.40
CA ALA A 117 6.97 -6.34 -0.01
C ALA A 117 6.70 -7.19 1.25
N ASP A 118 5.64 -6.91 1.98
CA ASP A 118 5.32 -7.58 3.25
C ASP A 118 4.65 -8.93 3.01
N ARG A 119 5.36 -10.01 3.34
CA ARG A 119 4.88 -11.37 3.20
C ARG A 119 3.74 -11.73 4.15
N ALA A 120 3.45 -10.91 5.16
CA ALA A 120 2.32 -11.15 6.06
C ALA A 120 0.99 -11.26 5.30
N PHE A 121 0.85 -10.55 4.17
CA PHE A 121 -0.34 -10.64 3.32
C PHE A 121 -0.54 -12.01 2.68
N ASP A 122 0.50 -12.83 2.54
CA ASP A 122 0.38 -14.19 2.02
C ASP A 122 -0.46 -15.09 2.92
N GLU A 123 -0.57 -14.75 4.22
CA GLU A 123 -1.43 -15.47 5.18
C GLU A 123 -2.92 -15.27 4.89
N VAL A 124 -3.28 -14.17 4.23
CA VAL A 124 -4.68 -13.87 3.89
C VAL A 124 -5.01 -14.51 2.54
N THR A 125 -5.51 -15.74 2.59
CA THR A 125 -5.76 -16.56 1.39
C THR A 125 -6.84 -15.98 0.47
N GLU A 126 -7.68 -15.07 0.98
CA GLU A 126 -8.77 -14.43 0.21
C GLU A 126 -8.27 -13.35 -0.73
N ILE A 127 -7.02 -12.89 -0.59
CA ILE A 127 -6.43 -11.88 -1.45
C ILE A 127 -5.14 -12.38 -2.08
N LYS A 128 -4.68 -11.70 -3.12
CA LYS A 128 -3.42 -11.97 -3.78
C LYS A 128 -2.42 -10.88 -3.43
N ARG A 129 -1.21 -11.25 -3.03
CA ARG A 129 -0.08 -10.32 -2.91
C ARG A 129 0.82 -10.44 -4.14
N LEU A 130 1.28 -9.30 -4.64
CA LEU A 130 2.31 -9.21 -5.65
C LEU A 130 3.54 -8.52 -5.05
N ASP A 131 4.70 -9.14 -5.19
CA ASP A 131 5.95 -8.57 -4.70
C ASP A 131 6.55 -7.66 -5.78
N PRO A 132 6.94 -6.40 -5.43
CA PRO A 132 7.60 -5.51 -6.41
C PRO A 132 8.83 -6.11 -7.08
N LEU A 133 9.62 -6.94 -6.36
CA LEU A 133 10.79 -7.62 -6.94
C LEU A 133 10.40 -8.66 -7.99
N GLU A 134 9.22 -9.27 -7.88
CA GLU A 134 8.72 -10.22 -8.87
C GLU A 134 8.15 -9.52 -10.10
N LEU A 135 7.60 -8.32 -9.90
CA LEU A 135 7.08 -7.49 -10.99
C LEU A 135 8.21 -6.86 -11.82
N TYR A 136 9.28 -6.46 -11.14
CA TYR A 136 10.44 -5.78 -11.74
C TYR A 136 11.74 -6.38 -11.18
N PRO A 137 12.09 -7.58 -11.62
CA PRO A 137 13.29 -8.27 -11.13
C PRO A 137 14.61 -7.58 -11.50
#